data_f7cd7d6a755b024b183bb1928f967baf
#
_entry.id   f7cd7d6a755b024b183bb1928f967baf
#
_cell.length_a   1.000
_cell.length_b   1.000
_cell.length_c   1.000
_cell.angle_alpha   90.00
_cell.angle_beta   90.00
_cell.angle_gamma   90.00
#
_symmetry.space_group_name_H-M   'P 1'
#
loop_
_entity.id
_entity.type
_entity.pdbx_description
1 polymer ?
#
loop_
_entity_poly.entity_id
_entity_poly.type
_entity_poly.pdbx_seq_one_letter_code
_entity_poly.pdbx_strand_id
1 'polypeptide(L)'
;MAYIKIFPIKVTDKKALDYIMNPDKTEEKLLISSFACSPESADLEFAFTRDEGKKNVMDKGNNLAFHLIQSFKPGEVDAETAHKLGKEFADEVLKGKYEYVISTHVDQNHIHNHIIFNATSFVDHHKYVSNKRSYHKICRISNRICQENGLATSMPTGEKGKSYKENMEYHRGNSWKAKLKVAVDKAIWSSINYDEFLQKMKLAGYEIRQGKNLAFRAPEQKNFTNMKSLGSYYTEENVLLRLEKNRHK
;
A
#
# COMPACT_ATOMS: atom_id res chain seq x y z
N MET A 1 -5.12 -1.96 13.14
CA MET A 1 -3.82 -1.92 12.43
C MET A 1 -3.94 -0.93 11.28
N ALA A 2 -3.31 0.23 11.39
CA ALA A 2 -3.39 1.22 10.33
C ALA A 2 -2.57 0.80 9.10
N TYR A 3 -3.19 0.82 7.93
CA TYR A 3 -2.54 0.61 6.64
C TYR A 3 -2.17 1.96 6.03
N ILE A 4 -0.93 2.11 5.59
CA ILE A 4 -0.40 3.38 5.05
C ILE A 4 -0.15 3.26 3.56
N LYS A 5 -0.55 4.30 2.82
CA LYS A 5 -0.28 4.44 1.39
C LYS A 5 0.05 5.90 1.07
N ILE A 6 1.05 6.12 0.22
CA ILE A 6 1.38 7.46 -0.30
C ILE A 6 1.64 7.38 -1.79
N PHE A 7 1.12 8.34 -2.54
CA PHE A 7 1.36 8.46 -3.98
C PHE A 7 1.34 9.92 -4.43
N PRO A 8 2.12 10.26 -5.48
CA PRO A 8 2.18 11.62 -6.00
C PRO A 8 0.96 11.97 -6.85
N ILE A 9 0.55 13.23 -6.78
CA ILE A 9 -0.41 13.87 -7.67
C ILE A 9 0.36 14.73 -8.66
N LYS A 10 0.16 14.51 -9.99
CA LYS A 10 0.98 15.13 -11.03
C LYS A 10 0.18 15.97 -12.03
N VAL A 11 -1.13 15.78 -12.11
CA VAL A 11 -1.97 16.39 -13.15
C VAL A 11 -2.84 17.51 -12.58
N THR A 12 -3.57 17.24 -11.50
CA THR A 12 -4.41 18.24 -10.81
C THR A 12 -4.62 17.81 -9.37
N ASP A 13 -4.34 18.71 -8.46
CA ASP A 13 -4.62 18.58 -7.03
C ASP A 13 -6.08 18.89 -6.70
N LYS A 14 -6.72 19.81 -7.44
CA LYS A 14 -8.14 20.18 -7.25
C LYS A 14 -9.07 18.96 -7.23
N LYS A 15 -8.99 18.07 -8.23
CA LYS A 15 -9.83 16.86 -8.26
C LYS A 15 -9.62 15.94 -7.06
N ALA A 16 -8.39 15.87 -6.55
CA ALA A 16 -8.08 15.06 -5.39
C ALA A 16 -8.62 15.71 -4.10
N LEU A 17 -8.51 17.04 -3.98
CA LEU A 17 -9.08 17.81 -2.88
C LEU A 17 -10.61 17.72 -2.88
N ASP A 18 -11.27 17.94 -4.01
CA ASP A 18 -12.72 17.81 -4.17
C ASP A 18 -13.19 16.39 -3.78
N TYR A 19 -12.44 15.35 -4.16
CA TYR A 19 -12.75 13.96 -3.81
C TYR A 19 -12.72 13.71 -2.32
N ILE A 20 -11.66 14.18 -1.61
CA ILE A 20 -11.52 13.92 -0.18
C ILE A 20 -12.49 14.76 0.66
N MET A 21 -12.93 15.90 0.15
CA MET A 21 -13.86 16.80 0.83
C MET A 21 -15.34 16.54 0.48
N ASN A 22 -15.65 15.42 -0.18
CA ASN A 22 -17.03 15.07 -0.53
C ASN A 22 -17.90 14.93 0.73
N PRO A 23 -18.99 15.71 0.88
CA PRO A 23 -19.86 15.67 2.05
C PRO A 23 -20.41 14.28 2.38
N ASP A 24 -20.78 13.49 1.35
CA ASP A 24 -21.33 12.14 1.50
C ASP A 24 -20.36 11.15 2.19
N LYS A 25 -19.08 11.51 2.28
CA LYS A 25 -18.01 10.66 2.83
C LYS A 25 -17.48 11.13 4.17
N THR A 26 -17.75 12.38 4.54
CA THR A 26 -17.09 13.09 5.64
C THR A 26 -18.07 13.60 6.70
N GLU A 27 -19.19 12.92 6.90
CA GLU A 27 -20.26 13.37 7.81
C GLU A 27 -20.59 14.86 7.59
N GLU A 28 -21.05 15.20 6.38
CA GLU A 28 -21.39 16.58 5.99
C GLU A 28 -20.24 17.61 6.21
N LYS A 29 -19.00 17.17 5.99
CA LYS A 29 -17.77 17.97 6.17
C LYS A 29 -17.33 18.22 7.63
N LEU A 30 -17.94 17.62 8.62
CA LEU A 30 -17.50 17.76 10.02
C LEU A 30 -16.10 17.20 10.28
N LEU A 31 -15.70 16.21 9.49
CA LEU A 31 -14.39 15.53 9.61
C LEU A 31 -13.37 16.02 8.57
N ILE A 32 -13.31 17.35 8.36
CA ILE A 32 -12.33 18.02 7.52
C ILE A 32 -11.53 19.01 8.36
N SER A 33 -10.22 19.02 8.17
CA SER A 33 -9.32 20.00 8.77
C SER A 33 -8.22 20.38 7.77
N SER A 34 -7.55 21.48 8.00
CA SER A 34 -6.41 21.91 7.20
C SER A 34 -5.31 22.53 8.05
N PHE A 35 -4.14 22.68 7.48
CA PHE A 35 -3.01 23.37 8.07
C PHE A 35 -2.37 24.31 7.04
N ALA A 36 -2.17 25.56 7.40
CA ALA A 36 -1.58 26.62 6.59
C ALA A 36 -2.29 26.88 5.24
N CYS A 37 -3.53 26.42 5.09
CA CYS A 37 -4.41 26.69 3.95
C CYS A 37 -5.88 26.57 4.35
N SER A 38 -6.77 27.15 3.53
CA SER A 38 -8.22 26.93 3.66
C SER A 38 -8.65 25.74 2.81
N PRO A 39 -9.48 24.82 3.32
CA PRO A 39 -9.93 23.66 2.52
C PRO A 39 -10.53 24.04 1.16
N GLU A 40 -11.32 25.12 1.12
CA GLU A 40 -12.04 25.58 -0.06
C GLU A 40 -11.12 26.16 -1.16
N SER A 41 -9.97 26.71 -0.79
CA SER A 41 -9.00 27.36 -1.70
C SER A 41 -7.63 26.65 -1.73
N ALA A 42 -7.53 25.49 -1.13
CA ALA A 42 -6.26 24.78 -0.99
C ALA A 42 -5.53 24.56 -2.33
N ASP A 43 -6.25 24.29 -3.42
CA ASP A 43 -5.68 24.13 -4.75
C ASP A 43 -4.97 25.40 -5.25
N LEU A 44 -5.53 26.57 -4.98
CA LEU A 44 -4.96 27.87 -5.34
C LEU A 44 -3.78 28.24 -4.44
N GLU A 45 -3.91 28.01 -3.13
CA GLU A 45 -2.85 28.26 -2.15
C GLU A 45 -1.63 27.36 -2.42
N PHE A 46 -1.85 26.07 -2.69
CA PHE A 46 -0.79 25.14 -3.12
C PHE A 46 -0.10 25.61 -4.41
N ALA A 47 -0.90 26.09 -5.39
CA ALA A 47 -0.34 26.64 -6.63
C ALA A 47 0.53 27.86 -6.38
N PHE A 48 0.07 28.77 -5.51
CA PHE A 48 0.83 29.97 -5.13
C PHE A 48 2.19 29.60 -4.51
N THR A 49 2.21 28.72 -3.50
CA THR A 49 3.44 28.22 -2.89
C THR A 49 4.39 27.59 -3.90
N ARG A 50 3.85 26.78 -4.84
CA ARG A 50 4.66 26.17 -5.91
C ARG A 50 5.24 27.21 -6.87
N ASP A 51 4.50 28.24 -7.19
CA ASP A 51 4.98 29.29 -8.10
C ASP A 51 6.05 30.16 -7.44
N GLU A 52 5.94 30.44 -6.14
CA GLU A 52 7.03 31.04 -5.37
C GLU A 52 8.28 30.16 -5.34
N GLY A 53 8.10 28.85 -5.15
CA GLY A 53 9.21 27.87 -5.14
C GLY A 53 9.92 27.76 -6.51
N LYS A 54 9.22 27.94 -7.63
CA LYS A 54 9.83 27.92 -8.98
C LYS A 54 10.76 29.12 -9.23
N LYS A 55 10.50 30.24 -8.62
CA LYS A 55 11.37 31.43 -8.69
C LYS A 55 12.71 31.17 -7.99
N ASN A 56 12.71 30.31 -7.01
CA ASN A 56 13.88 29.84 -6.29
C ASN A 56 14.31 28.49 -6.88
N VAL A 57 15.42 28.37 -7.56
CA VAL A 57 15.98 27.23 -8.32
C VAL A 57 15.81 25.82 -7.67
N MET A 58 15.14 25.70 -6.56
CA MET A 58 14.96 24.49 -5.74
C MET A 58 13.79 23.59 -6.15
N ASP A 59 12.83 24.07 -6.95
CA ASP A 59 11.67 23.28 -7.38
C ASP A 59 12.01 22.38 -8.57
N LYS A 60 12.60 21.22 -8.28
CA LYS A 60 12.88 20.18 -9.29
C LYS A 60 11.85 19.05 -9.17
N GLY A 61 11.00 18.87 -10.17
CA GLY A 61 10.08 17.74 -10.28
C GLY A 61 8.63 18.13 -10.60
N ASN A 62 7.87 17.16 -11.12
CA ASN A 62 6.52 17.37 -11.66
C ASN A 62 5.39 17.05 -10.67
N ASN A 63 5.71 16.76 -9.40
CA ASN A 63 4.68 16.49 -8.41
C ASN A 63 4.04 17.80 -7.94
N LEU A 64 2.71 17.88 -8.02
CA LEU A 64 1.93 19.02 -7.51
C LEU A 64 1.64 18.86 -6.02
N ALA A 65 1.23 17.68 -5.62
CA ALA A 65 0.89 17.33 -4.25
C ALA A 65 1.17 15.83 -4.01
N PHE A 66 0.99 15.38 -2.78
CA PHE A 66 0.97 13.98 -2.41
C PHE A 66 -0.32 13.63 -1.70
N HIS A 67 -0.81 12.43 -1.97
CA HIS A 67 -1.96 11.84 -1.28
C HIS A 67 -1.46 10.76 -0.32
N LEU A 68 -1.58 11.00 0.97
CA LEU A 68 -1.24 10.09 2.05
C LEU A 68 -2.55 9.54 2.63
N ILE A 69 -2.65 8.22 2.77
CA ILE A 69 -3.83 7.52 3.31
C ILE A 69 -3.41 6.74 4.55
N GLN A 70 -4.22 6.85 5.61
CA GLN A 70 -4.12 6.05 6.82
C GLN A 70 -5.46 5.35 7.05
N SER A 71 -5.51 4.01 6.94
CA SER A 71 -6.74 3.24 7.08
C SER A 71 -6.68 2.36 8.33
N PHE A 72 -7.76 2.35 9.11
CA PHE A 72 -7.91 1.55 10.32
C PHE A 72 -8.69 0.26 10.04
N LYS A 73 -8.61 -0.73 10.92
CA LYS A 73 -9.47 -1.92 10.82
C LYS A 73 -10.93 -1.56 11.13
N PRO A 74 -11.89 -2.29 10.55
CA PRO A 74 -13.29 -2.13 10.93
C PRO A 74 -13.50 -2.28 12.43
N GLY A 75 -14.19 -1.30 13.04
CA GLY A 75 -14.50 -1.30 14.47
C GLY A 75 -13.34 -1.03 15.44
N GLU A 76 -12.14 -0.69 14.92
CA GLU A 76 -10.95 -0.42 15.74
C GLU A 76 -10.95 1.00 16.33
N VAL A 77 -11.60 1.95 15.68
CA VAL A 77 -11.60 3.37 16.04
C VAL A 77 -12.91 4.02 15.57
N ASP A 78 -13.41 5.01 16.30
CA ASP A 78 -14.48 5.89 15.84
C ASP A 78 -13.95 7.01 14.93
N ALA A 79 -14.86 7.72 14.28
CA ALA A 79 -14.53 8.70 13.26
C ALA A 79 -13.79 9.93 13.82
N GLU A 80 -14.20 10.42 14.97
CA GLU A 80 -13.59 11.60 15.61
C GLU A 80 -12.18 11.27 16.09
N THR A 81 -11.99 10.13 16.76
CA THR A 81 -10.67 9.64 17.16
C THR A 81 -9.77 9.41 15.96
N ALA A 82 -10.27 8.79 14.89
CA ALA A 82 -9.51 8.60 13.65
C ALA A 82 -9.06 9.92 13.05
N HIS A 83 -9.93 10.95 13.03
CA HIS A 83 -9.60 12.28 12.54
C HIS A 83 -8.51 12.96 13.39
N LYS A 84 -8.65 12.90 14.72
CA LYS A 84 -7.64 13.41 15.65
C LYS A 84 -6.27 12.77 15.44
N LEU A 85 -6.23 11.43 15.37
CA LEU A 85 -4.99 10.68 15.11
C LEU A 85 -4.41 10.98 13.73
N GLY A 86 -5.26 11.21 12.73
CA GLY A 86 -4.86 11.61 11.39
C GLY A 86 -4.21 12.98 11.35
N LYS A 87 -4.70 13.94 12.13
CA LYS A 87 -4.08 15.28 12.27
C LYS A 87 -2.71 15.17 12.93
N GLU A 88 -2.62 14.49 14.07
CA GLU A 88 -1.35 14.25 14.76
C GLU A 88 -0.34 13.57 13.82
N PHE A 89 -0.79 12.59 13.05
CA PHE A 89 0.02 11.89 12.06
C PHE A 89 0.51 12.83 10.95
N ALA A 90 -0.36 13.70 10.41
CA ALA A 90 0.00 14.69 9.40
C ALA A 90 1.04 15.68 9.93
N ASP A 91 0.82 16.21 11.13
CA ASP A 91 1.71 17.19 11.76
C ASP A 91 3.13 16.62 11.98
N GLU A 92 3.24 15.37 12.43
CA GLU A 92 4.55 14.73 12.62
C GLU A 92 5.26 14.37 11.32
N VAL A 93 4.51 13.92 10.31
CA VAL A 93 5.08 13.58 9.00
C VAL A 93 5.57 14.83 8.29
N LEU A 94 4.77 15.90 8.30
CA LEU A 94 4.99 17.14 7.53
C LEU A 94 5.76 18.20 8.29
N LYS A 95 5.81 18.10 9.63
CA LYS A 95 6.62 18.95 10.52
C LYS A 95 6.34 20.45 10.40
N GLY A 96 5.09 20.83 10.10
CA GLY A 96 4.70 22.23 9.92
C GLY A 96 5.31 22.91 8.70
N LYS A 97 5.79 22.16 7.69
CA LYS A 97 6.44 22.72 6.51
C LYS A 97 5.59 22.74 5.25
N TYR A 98 4.53 21.95 5.20
CA TYR A 98 3.70 21.78 4.01
C TYR A 98 2.25 22.06 4.35
N GLU A 99 1.59 22.82 3.50
CA GLU A 99 0.14 23.00 3.55
C GLU A 99 -0.52 21.64 3.33
N TYR A 100 -1.58 21.35 4.07
CA TYR A 100 -2.35 20.13 3.87
C TYR A 100 -3.83 20.29 4.17
N VAL A 101 -4.64 19.44 3.54
CA VAL A 101 -6.04 19.19 3.90
C VAL A 101 -6.15 17.73 4.29
N ILE A 102 -6.79 17.46 5.41
CA ILE A 102 -7.14 16.13 5.89
C ILE A 102 -8.65 15.96 5.95
N SER A 103 -9.13 14.81 5.50
CA SER A 103 -10.51 14.37 5.72
C SER A 103 -10.56 12.94 6.21
N THR A 104 -11.56 12.63 7.02
CA THR A 104 -11.83 11.27 7.48
C THR A 104 -13.09 10.76 6.80
N HIS A 105 -12.96 9.67 6.08
CA HIS A 105 -14.04 9.01 5.35
C HIS A 105 -14.63 7.87 6.19
N VAL A 106 -15.97 7.83 6.23
CA VAL A 106 -16.79 6.86 6.98
C VAL A 106 -17.72 6.04 6.08
N ASP A 107 -17.66 6.27 4.77
CA ASP A 107 -18.50 5.64 3.73
C ASP A 107 -18.23 4.15 3.49
N GLN A 108 -17.16 3.63 4.06
CA GLN A 108 -16.73 2.22 3.93
C GLN A 108 -16.86 1.48 5.26
N ASN A 109 -16.76 0.15 5.23
CA ASN A 109 -16.73 -0.68 6.45
C ASN A 109 -15.52 -0.40 7.35
N HIS A 110 -14.59 0.44 6.93
CA HIS A 110 -13.39 0.82 7.67
C HIS A 110 -13.16 2.33 7.55
N ILE A 111 -12.82 2.96 8.66
CA ILE A 111 -12.52 4.38 8.72
C ILE A 111 -11.12 4.63 8.16
N HIS A 112 -10.97 5.69 7.37
CA HIS A 112 -9.69 6.04 6.79
C HIS A 112 -9.53 7.56 6.62
N ASN A 113 -8.33 8.03 6.92
CA ASN A 113 -7.91 9.41 6.73
C ASN A 113 -7.28 9.58 5.35
N HIS A 114 -7.69 10.61 4.65
CA HIS A 114 -7.07 11.12 3.44
C HIS A 114 -6.36 12.44 3.75
N ILE A 115 -5.06 12.51 3.51
CA ILE A 115 -4.27 13.72 3.70
C ILE A 115 -3.69 14.10 2.34
N ILE A 116 -4.08 15.25 1.81
CA ILE A 116 -3.46 15.83 0.61
C ILE A 116 -2.62 16.99 1.05
N PHE A 117 -1.33 16.94 0.74
CA PHE A 117 -0.38 17.97 1.09
C PHE A 117 0.41 18.47 -0.12
N ASN A 118 0.77 19.75 -0.12
CA ASN A 118 1.54 20.37 -1.19
C ASN A 118 2.90 19.69 -1.33
N ALA A 119 3.34 19.46 -2.57
CA ALA A 119 4.66 18.89 -2.82
C ALA A 119 5.80 19.86 -2.52
N THR A 120 5.54 21.16 -2.47
CA THR A 120 6.49 22.22 -2.17
C THR A 120 6.24 22.76 -0.77
N SER A 121 7.28 22.90 0.03
CA SER A 121 7.23 23.50 1.36
C SER A 121 6.99 25.02 1.25
N PHE A 122 6.08 25.57 2.04
CA PHE A 122 5.89 27.03 2.11
C PHE A 122 6.94 27.75 2.98
N VAL A 123 7.75 26.98 3.74
CA VAL A 123 8.79 27.52 4.62
C VAL A 123 10.12 27.72 3.91
N ASP A 124 10.55 26.72 3.14
CA ASP A 124 11.88 26.68 2.53
C ASP A 124 11.85 26.33 1.03
N HIS A 125 10.67 26.23 0.46
CA HIS A 125 10.39 25.91 -0.95
C HIS A 125 11.02 24.61 -1.45
N HIS A 126 11.48 23.72 -0.55
CA HIS A 126 11.99 22.42 -0.94
C HIS A 126 10.85 21.44 -1.25
N LYS A 127 11.08 20.61 -2.27
CA LYS A 127 10.15 19.52 -2.60
C LYS A 127 10.20 18.40 -1.56
N TYR A 128 9.03 17.87 -1.25
CA TYR A 128 8.92 16.66 -0.45
C TYR A 128 9.56 15.46 -1.15
N VAL A 129 10.47 14.79 -0.47
CA VAL A 129 11.19 13.62 -1.01
C VAL A 129 10.45 12.34 -0.65
N SER A 130 9.71 11.80 -1.62
CA SER A 130 9.02 10.51 -1.49
C SER A 130 9.89 9.38 -2.03
N ASN A 131 10.40 8.54 -1.13
CA ASN A 131 11.20 7.37 -1.45
C ASN A 131 10.97 6.26 -0.41
N LYS A 132 11.63 5.11 -0.56
CA LYS A 132 11.51 3.98 0.36
C LYS A 132 11.85 4.35 1.82
N ARG A 133 12.85 5.20 2.03
CA ARG A 133 13.28 5.62 3.38
C ARG A 133 12.23 6.52 4.05
N SER A 134 11.67 7.50 3.31
CA SER A 134 10.59 8.35 3.81
C SER A 134 9.32 7.53 4.09
N TYR A 135 8.98 6.57 3.23
CA TYR A 135 7.85 5.65 3.45
C TYR A 135 7.98 4.86 4.75
N HIS A 136 9.15 4.25 5.00
CA HIS A 136 9.38 3.54 6.26
C HIS A 136 9.30 4.45 7.50
N LYS A 137 9.71 5.72 7.36
CA LYS A 137 9.56 6.71 8.43
C LYS A 137 8.09 7.02 8.70
N ILE A 138 7.29 7.25 7.65
CA ILE A 138 5.84 7.45 7.74
C ILE A 138 5.17 6.28 8.46
N CYS A 139 5.48 5.04 8.06
CA CYS A 139 4.92 3.84 8.71
C CYS A 139 5.29 3.75 10.20
N ARG A 140 6.53 4.10 10.57
CA ARG A 140 6.95 4.11 11.99
C ARG A 140 6.21 5.15 12.81
N ILE A 141 5.99 6.35 12.27
CA ILE A 141 5.21 7.40 12.94
C ILE A 141 3.78 6.91 13.16
N SER A 142 3.10 6.42 12.13
CA SER A 142 1.74 5.89 12.24
C SER A 142 1.63 4.76 13.26
N ASN A 143 2.58 3.81 13.25
CA ASN A 143 2.58 2.69 14.21
C ASN A 143 2.76 3.18 15.66
N ARG A 144 3.63 4.16 15.89
CA ARG A 144 3.83 4.72 17.22
C ARG A 144 2.56 5.42 17.73
N ILE A 145 1.94 6.28 16.91
CA ILE A 145 0.67 6.94 17.25
C ILE A 145 -0.42 5.90 17.55
N CYS A 146 -0.57 4.87 16.73
CA CYS A 146 -1.51 3.79 16.98
C CYS A 146 -1.23 3.07 18.32
N GLN A 147 0.04 2.76 18.60
CA GLN A 147 0.43 2.06 19.83
C GLN A 147 0.17 2.91 21.06
N GLU A 148 0.48 4.20 21.05
CA GLU A 148 0.25 5.16 22.12
C GLU A 148 -1.25 5.32 22.44
N ASN A 149 -2.12 5.06 21.45
CA ASN A 149 -3.58 5.09 21.59
C ASN A 149 -4.24 3.70 21.72
N GLY A 150 -3.48 2.66 22.01
CA GLY A 150 -4.00 1.29 22.25
C GLY A 150 -4.51 0.57 20.99
N LEU A 151 -4.21 1.10 19.80
CA LEU A 151 -4.62 0.51 18.52
C LEU A 151 -3.60 -0.53 18.04
N ALA A 152 -4.06 -1.50 17.24
CA ALA A 152 -3.17 -2.50 16.67
C ALA A 152 -2.17 -1.88 15.68
N THR A 153 -0.90 -2.29 15.78
CA THR A 153 0.17 -1.82 14.86
C THR A 153 0.40 -2.78 13.72
N SER A 154 0.81 -2.24 12.55
CA SER A 154 1.28 -3.05 11.44
C SER A 154 2.78 -3.29 11.58
N MET A 155 3.17 -4.49 12.02
CA MET A 155 4.55 -4.90 11.83
C MET A 155 4.76 -5.22 10.34
N PRO A 156 5.79 -4.65 9.69
CA PRO A 156 6.16 -5.09 8.35
C PRO A 156 6.56 -6.58 8.45
N THR A 157 5.75 -7.46 7.91
CA THR A 157 5.99 -8.92 7.94
C THR A 157 7.20 -9.33 7.07
N GLY A 158 7.96 -8.39 6.52
CA GLY A 158 9.06 -8.67 5.60
C GLY A 158 8.63 -9.26 4.25
N GLU A 159 7.41 -9.75 4.16
CA GLU A 159 6.83 -10.23 2.91
C GLU A 159 6.36 -9.04 2.06
N LYS A 160 6.72 -9.05 0.78
CA LYS A 160 6.18 -8.08 -0.17
C LYS A 160 4.68 -8.27 -0.27
N GLY A 161 3.91 -7.30 0.18
CA GLY A 161 2.46 -7.26 -0.04
C GLY A 161 2.13 -7.34 -1.55
N LYS A 162 0.93 -7.84 -1.87
CA LYS A 162 0.44 -7.86 -3.25
C LYS A 162 0.36 -6.44 -3.80
N SER A 163 0.80 -6.22 -5.04
CA SER A 163 0.55 -4.95 -5.73
C SER A 163 -0.96 -4.76 -5.94
N TYR A 164 -1.41 -3.51 -6.14
CA TYR A 164 -2.83 -3.23 -6.44
C TYR A 164 -3.36 -4.10 -7.59
N LYS A 165 -2.60 -4.19 -8.69
CA LYS A 165 -2.94 -5.04 -9.85
C LYS A 165 -3.04 -6.51 -9.45
N GLU A 166 -2.09 -7.02 -8.69
CA GLU A 166 -2.09 -8.41 -8.22
C GLU A 166 -3.26 -8.70 -7.28
N ASN A 167 -3.66 -7.74 -6.44
CA ASN A 167 -4.81 -7.87 -5.56
C ASN A 167 -6.13 -7.86 -6.35
N MET A 168 -6.27 -6.98 -7.34
CA MET A 168 -7.42 -6.95 -8.25
C MET A 168 -7.57 -8.28 -9.02
N GLU A 169 -6.47 -8.79 -9.60
CA GLU A 169 -6.47 -10.08 -10.31
C GLU A 169 -6.79 -11.25 -9.36
N TYR A 170 -6.35 -11.19 -8.11
CA TYR A 170 -6.69 -12.17 -7.10
C TYR A 170 -8.20 -12.21 -6.82
N HIS A 171 -8.83 -11.04 -6.58
CA HIS A 171 -10.28 -10.96 -6.33
C HIS A 171 -11.12 -11.32 -7.55
N ARG A 172 -10.61 -11.10 -8.76
CA ARG A 172 -11.25 -11.53 -10.02
C ARG A 172 -11.06 -13.02 -10.34
N GLY A 173 -10.33 -13.76 -9.52
CA GLY A 173 -9.99 -15.17 -9.77
C GLY A 173 -8.96 -15.38 -10.90
N ASN A 174 -8.35 -14.33 -11.42
CA ASN A 174 -7.40 -14.36 -12.55
C ASN A 174 -5.93 -14.37 -12.12
N SER A 175 -5.64 -14.32 -10.82
CA SER A 175 -4.26 -14.30 -10.32
C SER A 175 -3.51 -15.59 -10.65
N TRP A 176 -2.52 -15.50 -11.55
CA TRP A 176 -1.63 -16.60 -11.90
C TRP A 176 -0.90 -17.19 -10.70
N LYS A 177 -0.47 -16.35 -9.76
CA LYS A 177 0.17 -16.82 -8.53
C LYS A 177 -0.80 -17.60 -7.65
N ALA A 178 -2.07 -17.18 -7.57
CA ALA A 178 -3.07 -17.92 -6.80
C ALA A 178 -3.37 -19.28 -7.44
N LYS A 179 -3.56 -19.32 -8.76
CA LYS A 179 -3.75 -20.56 -9.51
C LYS A 179 -2.57 -21.51 -9.35
N LEU A 180 -1.34 -20.99 -9.44
CA LEU A 180 -0.12 -21.77 -9.26
C LEU A 180 0.01 -22.30 -7.82
N LYS A 181 -0.31 -21.52 -6.79
CA LYS A 181 -0.33 -22.01 -5.39
C LYS A 181 -1.26 -23.20 -5.23
N VAL A 182 -2.49 -23.10 -5.74
CA VAL A 182 -3.46 -24.19 -5.68
C VAL A 182 -2.96 -25.44 -6.42
N ALA A 183 -2.36 -25.28 -7.59
CA ALA A 183 -1.79 -26.40 -8.35
C ALA A 183 -0.64 -27.08 -7.61
N VAL A 184 0.28 -26.28 -7.04
CA VAL A 184 1.41 -26.76 -6.23
C VAL A 184 0.90 -27.51 -4.99
N ASP A 185 -0.07 -26.94 -4.26
CA ASP A 185 -0.61 -27.57 -3.05
C ASP A 185 -1.30 -28.91 -3.36
N LYS A 186 -2.07 -28.98 -4.46
CA LYS A 186 -2.69 -30.24 -4.94
C LYS A 186 -1.63 -31.27 -5.34
N ALA A 187 -0.61 -30.85 -6.08
CA ALA A 187 0.47 -31.73 -6.51
C ALA A 187 1.26 -32.28 -5.31
N ILE A 188 1.61 -31.45 -4.32
CA ILE A 188 2.28 -31.88 -3.10
C ILE A 188 1.42 -32.88 -2.33
N TRP A 189 0.14 -32.54 -2.12
CA TRP A 189 -0.78 -33.38 -1.34
C TRP A 189 -0.93 -34.80 -1.91
N SER A 190 -0.87 -34.93 -3.23
CA SER A 190 -1.02 -36.19 -3.94
C SER A 190 0.30 -36.91 -4.26
N SER A 191 1.46 -36.34 -3.95
CA SER A 191 2.79 -36.90 -4.27
C SER A 191 3.50 -37.45 -3.04
N ILE A 192 4.24 -38.55 -3.24
CA ILE A 192 5.06 -39.21 -2.21
C ILE A 192 6.54 -38.81 -2.29
N ASN A 193 6.98 -38.24 -3.43
CA ASN A 193 8.35 -37.79 -3.63
C ASN A 193 8.41 -36.57 -4.57
N TYR A 194 9.60 -35.96 -4.68
CA TYR A 194 9.82 -34.75 -5.46
C TYR A 194 9.66 -34.97 -6.97
N ASP A 195 10.08 -36.12 -7.49
CA ASP A 195 9.96 -36.42 -8.93
C ASP A 195 8.51 -36.57 -9.33
N GLU A 196 7.71 -37.25 -8.50
CA GLU A 196 6.25 -37.36 -8.70
C GLU A 196 5.57 -35.99 -8.64
N PHE A 197 5.96 -35.12 -7.71
CA PHE A 197 5.48 -33.74 -7.65
C PHE A 197 5.76 -32.99 -8.96
N LEU A 198 6.98 -33.07 -9.49
CA LEU A 198 7.33 -32.44 -10.76
C LEU A 198 6.55 -33.02 -11.94
N GLN A 199 6.33 -34.35 -11.97
CA GLN A 199 5.51 -34.99 -12.98
C GLN A 199 4.06 -34.51 -12.93
N LYS A 200 3.47 -34.41 -11.73
CA LYS A 200 2.09 -33.91 -11.57
C LYS A 200 1.95 -32.44 -11.98
N MET A 201 2.94 -31.63 -11.72
CA MET A 201 2.96 -30.24 -12.21
C MET A 201 3.02 -30.17 -13.74
N LYS A 202 3.78 -31.07 -14.41
CA LYS A 202 3.78 -31.19 -15.87
C LYS A 202 2.42 -31.66 -16.40
N LEU A 203 1.82 -32.66 -15.78
CA LEU A 203 0.49 -33.16 -16.14
C LEU A 203 -0.61 -32.10 -15.95
N ALA A 204 -0.43 -31.19 -14.97
CA ALA A 204 -1.31 -30.04 -14.77
C ALA A 204 -1.07 -28.91 -15.80
N GLY A 205 -0.22 -29.13 -16.80
CA GLY A 205 0.04 -28.19 -17.90
C GLY A 205 1.09 -27.13 -17.61
N TYR A 206 1.86 -27.25 -16.53
CA TYR A 206 2.91 -26.28 -16.22
C TYR A 206 4.25 -26.68 -16.83
N GLU A 207 4.89 -25.75 -17.51
CA GLU A 207 6.30 -25.87 -17.88
C GLU A 207 7.18 -25.62 -16.65
N ILE A 208 8.24 -26.41 -16.53
CA ILE A 208 9.16 -26.40 -15.39
C ILE A 208 10.53 -25.88 -15.84
N ARG A 209 11.05 -24.90 -15.11
CA ARG A 209 12.43 -24.46 -15.26
C ARG A 209 13.16 -24.68 -13.94
N GLN A 210 14.12 -25.59 -13.96
CA GLN A 210 15.05 -25.83 -12.87
C GLN A 210 16.31 -24.98 -13.09
N GLY A 211 16.71 -24.20 -12.10
CA GLY A 211 17.90 -23.33 -12.11
C GLY A 211 18.25 -22.99 -10.68
N LYS A 212 18.80 -21.79 -10.43
CA LYS A 212 19.05 -21.31 -9.06
C LYS A 212 17.79 -21.35 -8.16
N ASN A 213 16.59 -21.29 -8.75
CA ASN A 213 15.32 -21.46 -8.07
C ASN A 213 14.34 -22.14 -9.02
N LEU A 214 13.50 -23.01 -8.48
CA LEU A 214 12.43 -23.66 -9.21
C LEU A 214 11.39 -22.64 -9.67
N ALA A 215 10.97 -22.70 -10.94
CA ALA A 215 9.98 -21.80 -11.52
C ALA A 215 9.01 -22.55 -12.44
N PHE A 216 7.77 -22.09 -12.47
CA PHE A 216 6.70 -22.64 -13.28
C PHE A 216 6.11 -21.60 -14.21
N ARG A 217 5.63 -22.05 -15.37
CA ARG A 217 4.90 -21.25 -16.35
C ARG A 217 3.66 -22.01 -16.81
N ALA A 218 2.48 -21.38 -16.67
CA ALA A 218 1.27 -21.90 -17.29
C ALA A 218 1.28 -21.64 -18.81
N PRO A 219 0.55 -22.42 -19.65
CA PRO A 219 0.55 -22.28 -21.12
C PRO A 219 0.22 -20.88 -21.60
N GLU A 220 -0.63 -20.15 -20.90
CA GLU A 220 -1.08 -18.79 -21.25
C GLU A 220 -0.16 -17.69 -20.71
N GLN A 221 0.89 -18.04 -19.98
CA GLN A 221 1.84 -17.06 -19.42
C GLN A 221 3.05 -16.84 -20.35
N LYS A 222 3.46 -15.55 -20.48
CA LYS A 222 4.72 -15.19 -21.17
C LYS A 222 5.97 -15.50 -20.33
N ASN A 223 5.86 -15.34 -18.99
CA ASN A 223 7.01 -15.39 -18.09
C ASN A 223 6.88 -16.51 -17.05
N PHE A 224 8.02 -17.12 -16.67
CA PHE A 224 8.08 -18.05 -15.55
C PHE A 224 7.84 -17.35 -14.22
N THR A 225 7.05 -17.97 -13.36
CA THR A 225 6.82 -17.55 -11.98
C THR A 225 7.74 -18.35 -11.06
N ASN A 226 8.66 -17.67 -10.39
CA ASN A 226 9.58 -18.29 -9.45
C ASN A 226 8.83 -18.68 -8.16
N MET A 227 9.05 -19.90 -7.67
CA MET A 227 8.44 -20.43 -6.45
C MET A 227 8.69 -19.55 -5.22
N LYS A 228 9.90 -19.01 -5.09
CA LYS A 228 10.25 -18.04 -4.02
C LYS A 228 9.35 -16.80 -4.01
N SER A 229 8.79 -16.39 -5.16
CA SER A 229 7.88 -15.24 -5.26
C SER A 229 6.45 -15.54 -4.77
N LEU A 230 6.14 -16.80 -4.49
CA LEU A 230 4.85 -17.23 -3.94
C LEU A 230 4.81 -17.12 -2.39
N GLY A 231 5.94 -16.92 -1.76
CA GLY A 231 6.11 -16.84 -0.30
C GLY A 231 7.02 -17.95 0.24
N SER A 232 7.42 -17.81 1.50
CA SER A 232 8.36 -18.75 2.16
C SER A 232 7.87 -20.20 2.13
N TYR A 233 6.57 -20.40 2.29
CA TYR A 233 5.93 -21.73 2.30
C TYR A 233 6.08 -22.53 0.98
N TYR A 234 6.40 -21.83 -0.12
CA TYR A 234 6.56 -22.38 -1.47
C TYR A 234 8.02 -22.42 -1.94
N THR A 235 8.99 -22.19 -1.07
CA THR A 235 10.40 -22.43 -1.41
C THR A 235 10.65 -23.93 -1.65
N GLU A 236 11.62 -24.29 -2.48
CA GLU A 236 11.94 -25.67 -2.80
C GLU A 236 12.20 -26.52 -1.55
N GLU A 237 12.93 -25.94 -0.59
CA GLU A 237 13.19 -26.55 0.72
C GLU A 237 11.89 -26.88 1.48
N ASN A 238 10.96 -25.92 1.56
CA ASN A 238 9.69 -26.14 2.23
C ASN A 238 8.77 -27.10 1.47
N VAL A 239 8.86 -27.16 0.15
CA VAL A 239 8.15 -28.18 -0.66
C VAL A 239 8.66 -29.58 -0.32
N LEU A 240 9.97 -29.76 -0.22
CA LEU A 240 10.58 -31.03 0.18
C LEU A 240 10.14 -31.47 1.58
N LEU A 241 10.18 -30.55 2.56
CA LEU A 241 9.71 -30.83 3.93
C LEU A 241 8.21 -31.22 3.98
N ARG A 242 7.39 -30.62 3.12
CA ARG A 242 5.96 -30.95 3.03
C ARG A 242 5.73 -32.32 2.41
N LEU A 243 6.53 -32.70 1.41
CA LEU A 243 6.48 -34.03 0.80
C LEU A 243 6.92 -35.13 1.79
N GLU A 244 7.97 -34.88 2.59
CA GLU A 244 8.40 -35.81 3.64
C GLU A 244 7.31 -36.04 4.67
N LYS A 245 6.60 -34.98 5.11
CA LYS A 245 5.46 -35.12 6.04
C LYS A 245 4.30 -35.94 5.48
N ASN A 246 4.12 -35.95 4.17
CA ASN A 246 3.07 -36.77 3.51
C ASN A 246 3.43 -38.26 3.43
N ARG A 247 4.72 -38.61 3.47
CA ARG A 247 5.19 -40.01 3.49
C ARG A 247 4.82 -40.77 4.77
N HIS A 248 4.54 -40.02 5.84
CA HIS A 248 4.25 -40.59 7.17
C HIS A 248 2.76 -40.59 7.51
N LYS A 249 1.89 -40.33 6.52
CA LYS A 249 0.43 -40.49 6.62
C LYS A 249 -0.02 -41.73 5.84
#